data_68ae0959d17c103fa64b773f41b3328d
#
_entry.id   68ae0959d17c103fa64b773f41b3328d
#
_cell.length_a   1.000
_cell.length_b   1.000
_cell.length_c   1.000
_cell.angle_alpha   90.00
_cell.angle_beta   90.00
_cell.angle_gamma   90.00
#
_symmetry.space_group_name_H-M   'P 1'
#
loop_
_entity.id
_entity.type
_entity.pdbx_description
1 polymer ?
#
loop_
_entity_poly.entity_id
_entity_poly.type
_entity_poly.pdbx_seq_one_letter_code
_entity_poly.pdbx_strand_id
1 'polypeptide(L)'
;MHKNPKYKELIEQTFDFPQKEFKVENNSLQFNNLPLMDIIEKYGTPLRLTYLPKIGQQIQRARRLFNSSIANLDYKGNYYYCYCTKSSHFSFVVEEALKSNVFLETSSAFDFELIKKLKEKKKLTKDIQIICNGYKTQSYQNNIIEAIQNGYKNIITVLDNVQELDKYQPLDEPLHLGMRIAAEEEPKYEFYTSRLGIRANDVVSYYQQKIQNNPKYVLKMLHFFIDTGIKDVNYYWTEFHKALKIYVELKRICPTLNSINLGGGMPIKQSLAFDFDYEYMINEIVTQIKNVCSEVNVEEPHIYTEFGSYTVG
;
A
#
# COMPACT_ATOMS: atom_id res chain seq x y z
N MET A 1 24.06 19.38 46.81
CA MET A 1 24.44 19.67 45.42
C MET A 1 23.69 18.69 44.50
N HIS A 2 22.59 19.10 43.86
CA HIS A 2 21.99 18.30 42.81
C HIS A 2 22.97 18.28 41.62
N LYS A 3 23.55 17.13 41.35
CA LYS A 3 24.28 16.93 40.09
C LYS A 3 23.30 17.16 38.96
N ASN A 4 23.56 18.12 38.08
CA ASN A 4 22.81 18.22 36.83
C ASN A 4 22.87 16.86 36.11
N PRO A 5 21.75 16.26 35.78
CA PRO A 5 21.74 14.97 35.09
C PRO A 5 22.52 15.13 33.77
N LYS A 6 23.31 14.11 33.43
CA LYS A 6 23.98 14.09 32.14
C LYS A 6 22.94 13.95 31.04
N TYR A 7 23.23 14.47 29.88
CA TYR A 7 22.35 14.39 28.71
C TYR A 7 21.82 12.95 28.43
N LYS A 8 22.68 11.95 28.62
CA LYS A 8 22.27 10.52 28.52
C LYS A 8 21.17 10.16 29.53
N GLU A 9 21.26 10.60 30.77
CA GLU A 9 20.28 10.34 31.83
C GLU A 9 18.93 11.03 31.53
N LEU A 10 18.95 12.21 30.92
CA LEU A 10 17.77 12.92 30.48
C LEU A 10 17.11 12.19 29.32
N ILE A 11 17.87 11.70 28.35
CA ILE A 11 17.34 10.93 27.20
C ILE A 11 16.70 9.63 27.68
N GLU A 12 17.35 8.88 28.57
CA GLU A 12 16.83 7.63 29.11
C GLU A 12 15.56 7.82 29.95
N GLN A 13 15.40 8.99 30.57
CA GLN A 13 14.27 9.28 31.45
C GLN A 13 13.09 10.00 30.77
N THR A 14 13.34 10.81 29.77
CA THR A 14 12.36 11.75 29.22
C THR A 14 12.04 11.59 27.75
N PHE A 15 12.87 10.88 27.00
CA PHE A 15 12.66 10.69 25.56
C PHE A 15 12.31 9.24 25.23
N ASP A 16 11.23 9.09 24.49
CA ASP A 16 10.85 7.83 23.87
C ASP A 16 11.51 7.73 22.49
N PHE A 17 12.52 6.88 22.38
CA PHE A 17 13.13 6.55 21.11
C PHE A 17 12.51 5.23 20.59
N PRO A 18 11.44 5.31 19.79
CA PRO A 18 10.76 4.11 19.30
C PRO A 18 11.59 3.31 18.29
N GLN A 19 12.76 3.84 17.92
CA GLN A 19 13.65 3.26 16.91
C GLN A 19 14.97 2.84 17.57
N LYS A 20 15.46 1.67 17.21
CA LYS A 20 16.75 1.13 17.70
C LYS A 20 17.98 1.84 17.10
N GLU A 21 17.73 2.67 16.11
CA GLU A 21 18.76 3.41 15.37
C GLU A 21 19.39 4.54 16.15
N PHE A 22 18.74 4.99 17.25
CA PHE A 22 19.29 6.04 18.13
C PHE A 22 20.14 5.43 19.23
N LYS A 23 21.28 6.04 19.49
CA LYS A 23 22.14 5.76 20.64
C LYS A 23 22.86 7.01 21.11
N VAL A 24 23.28 7.01 22.37
CA VAL A 24 24.20 8.03 22.91
C VAL A 24 25.58 7.41 23.05
N GLU A 25 26.56 7.97 22.38
CA GLU A 25 27.94 7.53 22.43
C GLU A 25 28.86 8.75 22.58
N ASN A 26 29.83 8.68 23.49
CA ASN A 26 30.72 9.79 23.82
C ASN A 26 29.97 11.11 24.12
N ASN A 27 28.86 11.02 24.85
CA ASN A 27 27.97 12.14 25.19
C ASN A 27 27.36 12.86 23.99
N SER A 28 27.30 12.22 22.84
CA SER A 28 26.68 12.71 21.60
C SER A 28 25.56 11.77 21.13
N LEU A 29 24.44 12.37 20.76
CA LEU A 29 23.33 11.62 20.15
C LEU A 29 23.69 11.23 18.73
N GLN A 30 23.57 9.93 18.45
CA GLN A 30 23.82 9.36 17.13
C GLN A 30 22.57 8.74 16.57
N PHE A 31 22.43 8.82 15.26
CA PHE A 31 21.42 8.12 14.47
C PHE A 31 22.12 7.24 13.43
N ASN A 32 21.98 5.91 13.55
CA ASN A 32 22.69 4.94 12.70
C ASN A 32 24.21 5.19 12.62
N ASN A 33 24.84 5.46 13.76
CA ASN A 33 26.26 5.82 13.92
C ASN A 33 26.67 7.17 13.30
N LEU A 34 25.70 8.01 12.91
CA LEU A 34 25.97 9.38 12.45
C LEU A 34 25.80 10.35 13.61
N PRO A 35 26.81 11.13 13.99
CA PRO A 35 26.68 12.17 15.00
C PRO A 35 25.68 13.24 14.54
N LEU A 36 24.55 13.38 15.23
CA LEU A 36 23.51 14.33 14.81
C LEU A 36 23.96 15.78 14.94
N MET A 37 24.79 16.09 15.92
CA MET A 37 25.28 17.47 16.10
C MET A 37 26.11 17.92 14.91
N ASP A 38 26.97 17.08 14.36
CA ASP A 38 27.80 17.42 13.19
C ASP A 38 26.91 17.72 11.96
N ILE A 39 25.79 16.97 11.83
CA ILE A 39 24.82 17.20 10.75
C ILE A 39 24.08 18.53 10.97
N ILE A 40 23.65 18.80 12.21
CA ILE A 40 22.96 20.04 12.58
C ILE A 40 23.88 21.26 12.38
N GLU A 41 25.14 21.18 12.77
CA GLU A 41 26.13 22.26 12.56
C GLU A 41 26.32 22.54 11.06
N LYS A 42 26.30 21.49 10.23
CA LYS A 42 26.48 21.62 8.78
C LYS A 42 25.25 22.17 8.05
N TYR A 43 24.06 21.75 8.44
CA TYR A 43 22.82 22.02 7.69
C TYR A 43 21.84 22.94 8.42
N GLY A 44 22.02 23.17 9.70
CA GLY A 44 21.11 23.96 10.53
C GLY A 44 19.87 23.24 10.99
N THR A 45 19.01 23.97 11.70
CA THR A 45 17.68 23.53 12.14
C THR A 45 16.64 24.51 11.64
N PRO A 46 15.38 24.06 11.33
CA PRO A 46 14.87 22.69 11.48
C PRO A 46 15.47 21.71 10.46
N LEU A 47 15.76 20.49 10.89
CA LEU A 47 16.36 19.44 10.05
C LEU A 47 15.40 18.24 9.90
N ARG A 48 15.19 17.80 8.65
CA ARG A 48 14.52 16.55 8.34
C ARG A 48 15.51 15.57 7.74
N LEU A 49 15.75 14.45 8.43
CA LEU A 49 16.67 13.41 8.00
C LEU A 49 15.89 12.20 7.49
N THR A 50 16.25 11.70 6.31
CA THR A 50 15.70 10.45 5.76
C THR A 50 16.80 9.40 5.65
N TYR A 51 16.65 8.31 6.39
CA TYR A 51 17.61 7.20 6.34
C TYR A 51 17.17 6.18 5.30
N LEU A 52 17.70 6.32 4.09
CA LEU A 52 17.31 5.54 2.91
C LEU A 52 17.39 4.00 3.10
N PRO A 53 18.43 3.43 3.74
CA PRO A 53 18.51 1.98 3.91
C PRO A 53 17.32 1.35 4.64
N LYS A 54 16.62 2.13 5.49
CA LYS A 54 15.43 1.65 6.21
C LYS A 54 14.30 1.25 5.26
N ILE A 55 14.16 1.95 4.14
CA ILE A 55 13.13 1.70 3.11
C ILE A 55 13.24 0.25 2.63
N GLY A 56 14.43 -0.15 2.17
CA GLY A 56 14.66 -1.52 1.73
C GLY A 56 14.47 -2.55 2.83
N GLN A 57 14.92 -2.25 4.07
CA GLN A 57 14.75 -3.13 5.23
C GLN A 57 13.27 -3.39 5.53
N GLN A 58 12.42 -2.36 5.52
CA GLN A 58 11.00 -2.49 5.77
C GLN A 58 10.28 -3.29 4.66
N ILE A 59 10.59 -3.01 3.41
CA ILE A 59 10.04 -3.75 2.28
C ILE A 59 10.41 -5.24 2.39
N GLN A 60 11.68 -5.56 2.65
CA GLN A 60 12.13 -6.94 2.79
C GLN A 60 11.55 -7.62 4.02
N ARG A 61 11.31 -6.88 5.12
CA ARG A 61 10.64 -7.41 6.30
C ARG A 61 9.21 -7.84 5.97
N ALA A 62 8.42 -6.97 5.33
CA ALA A 62 7.06 -7.31 4.93
C ALA A 62 7.04 -8.52 3.99
N ARG A 63 7.93 -8.55 2.98
CA ARG A 63 8.03 -9.69 2.07
C ARG A 63 8.35 -11.00 2.78
N ARG A 64 9.29 -10.99 3.71
CA ARG A 64 9.60 -12.22 4.48
C ARG A 64 8.38 -12.71 5.26
N LEU A 65 7.66 -11.84 5.94
CA LEU A 65 6.48 -12.22 6.72
C LEU A 65 5.38 -12.81 5.84
N PHE A 66 5.01 -12.15 4.74
CA PHE A 66 4.01 -12.69 3.82
C PHE A 66 4.46 -13.99 3.15
N ASN A 67 5.69 -14.05 2.63
CA ASN A 67 6.18 -15.23 1.96
C ASN A 67 6.35 -16.42 2.92
N SER A 68 6.74 -16.19 4.18
CA SER A 68 6.77 -17.24 5.19
C SER A 68 5.37 -17.77 5.49
N SER A 69 4.39 -16.89 5.65
CA SER A 69 2.99 -17.30 5.86
C SER A 69 2.42 -18.08 4.66
N ILE A 70 2.67 -17.59 3.43
CA ILE A 70 2.29 -18.25 2.18
C ILE A 70 2.88 -19.66 2.10
N ALA A 71 4.17 -19.80 2.40
CA ALA A 71 4.84 -21.09 2.37
C ALA A 71 4.32 -22.05 3.45
N ASN A 72 4.16 -21.57 4.69
CA ASN A 72 3.70 -22.39 5.82
C ASN A 72 2.26 -22.89 5.63
N LEU A 73 1.43 -22.11 4.97
CA LEU A 73 0.04 -22.44 4.71
C LEU A 73 -0.19 -23.15 3.37
N ASP A 74 0.85 -23.41 2.57
CA ASP A 74 0.72 -23.94 1.20
C ASP A 74 -0.28 -23.11 0.36
N TYR A 75 -0.23 -21.78 0.52
CA TYR A 75 -1.06 -20.83 -0.22
C TYR A 75 -0.59 -20.71 -1.67
N LYS A 76 -1.51 -20.72 -2.62
CA LYS A 76 -1.17 -20.82 -4.05
C LYS A 76 -0.96 -19.46 -4.74
N GLY A 77 -1.39 -18.37 -4.13
CA GLY A 77 -1.14 -17.03 -4.62
C GLY A 77 0.25 -16.51 -4.26
N ASN A 78 0.69 -15.46 -4.94
CA ASN A 78 1.95 -14.76 -4.66
C ASN A 78 1.70 -13.46 -3.89
N TYR A 79 2.74 -12.96 -3.22
CA TYR A 79 2.70 -11.66 -2.57
C TYR A 79 3.46 -10.59 -3.36
N TYR A 80 2.86 -9.42 -3.50
CA TYR A 80 3.42 -8.26 -4.19
C TYR A 80 3.35 -7.00 -3.34
N TYR A 81 4.46 -6.30 -3.26
CA TYR A 81 4.60 -5.06 -2.52
C TYR A 81 4.54 -3.87 -3.47
N CYS A 82 3.58 -2.94 -3.25
CA CYS A 82 3.49 -1.68 -3.98
C CYS A 82 4.03 -0.54 -3.12
N TYR A 83 4.95 0.25 -3.65
CA TYR A 83 5.36 1.49 -3.03
C TYR A 83 4.35 2.59 -3.38
N CYS A 84 3.80 3.23 -2.33
CA CYS A 84 2.84 4.33 -2.49
C CYS A 84 3.57 5.65 -2.70
N THR A 85 3.49 6.22 -3.89
CA THR A 85 4.16 7.49 -4.21
C THR A 85 3.71 8.65 -3.31
N LYS A 86 2.44 8.66 -2.89
CA LYS A 86 1.88 9.65 -1.95
C LYS A 86 2.57 9.70 -0.59
N SER A 87 3.23 8.62 -0.16
CA SER A 87 3.93 8.56 1.13
C SER A 87 5.20 9.40 1.13
N SER A 88 5.91 9.44 0.01
CA SER A 88 7.01 10.36 -0.25
C SER A 88 7.29 10.43 -1.75
N HIS A 89 7.19 11.63 -2.31
CA HIS A 89 7.44 11.91 -3.73
C HIS A 89 8.91 12.26 -4.04
N PHE A 90 9.80 12.28 -3.04
CA PHE A 90 11.21 12.55 -3.29
C PHE A 90 11.80 11.46 -4.18
N SER A 91 12.42 11.87 -5.30
CA SER A 91 12.95 10.93 -6.29
C SER A 91 13.94 9.94 -5.69
N PHE A 92 14.81 10.38 -4.76
CA PHE A 92 15.78 9.53 -4.09
C PHE A 92 15.11 8.46 -3.19
N VAL A 93 13.93 8.76 -2.60
CA VAL A 93 13.16 7.78 -1.82
C VAL A 93 12.52 6.74 -2.73
N VAL A 94 11.89 7.18 -3.84
CA VAL A 94 11.29 6.26 -4.81
C VAL A 94 12.34 5.40 -5.51
N GLU A 95 13.49 5.99 -5.88
CA GLU A 95 14.62 5.26 -6.44
C GLU A 95 15.15 4.18 -5.47
N GLU A 96 15.20 4.49 -4.17
CA GLU A 96 15.61 3.50 -3.15
C GLU A 96 14.59 2.36 -3.02
N ALA A 97 13.29 2.68 -2.99
CA ALA A 97 12.25 1.65 -2.98
C ALA A 97 12.32 0.74 -4.21
N LEU A 98 12.54 1.30 -5.39
CA LEU A 98 12.64 0.55 -6.66
C LEU A 98 13.81 -0.45 -6.67
N LYS A 99 14.90 -0.20 -5.94
CA LYS A 99 16.00 -1.18 -5.77
C LYS A 99 15.53 -2.50 -5.14
N SER A 100 14.43 -2.47 -4.42
CA SER A 100 13.79 -3.65 -3.82
C SER A 100 12.80 -4.35 -4.76
N ASN A 101 12.78 -4.04 -6.06
CA ASN A 101 11.86 -4.62 -7.05
C ASN A 101 10.38 -4.50 -6.63
N VAL A 102 9.98 -3.37 -6.12
CA VAL A 102 8.58 -3.07 -5.77
C VAL A 102 7.79 -2.65 -7.00
N PHE A 103 6.48 -2.83 -6.95
CA PHE A 103 5.55 -2.18 -7.85
C PHE A 103 5.23 -0.76 -7.35
N LEU A 104 4.54 0.03 -8.15
CA LEU A 104 4.16 1.38 -7.76
C LEU A 104 2.63 1.49 -7.56
N GLU A 105 2.25 2.22 -6.55
CA GLU A 105 0.89 2.76 -6.41
C GLU A 105 0.93 4.27 -6.60
N THR A 106 0.03 4.76 -7.45
CA THR A 106 -0.14 6.16 -7.79
C THR A 106 -1.55 6.62 -7.43
N SER A 107 -1.71 7.89 -7.09
CA SER A 107 -3.00 8.46 -6.69
C SER A 107 -3.28 9.84 -7.27
N SER A 108 -2.41 10.31 -8.16
CA SER A 108 -2.55 11.63 -8.79
C SER A 108 -1.88 11.73 -10.16
N ALA A 109 -2.23 12.77 -10.92
CA ALA A 109 -1.58 13.08 -12.19
C ALA A 109 -0.08 13.36 -12.03
N PHE A 110 0.32 13.94 -10.91
CA PHE A 110 1.73 14.27 -10.63
C PHE A 110 2.62 13.04 -10.48
N ASP A 111 2.07 11.91 -10.07
CA ASP A 111 2.82 10.66 -9.95
C ASP A 111 3.32 10.16 -11.31
N PHE A 112 2.58 10.42 -12.38
CA PHE A 112 3.01 10.09 -13.74
C PHE A 112 4.17 10.95 -14.22
N GLU A 113 4.27 12.22 -13.79
CA GLU A 113 5.45 13.04 -14.03
C GLU A 113 6.69 12.46 -13.34
N LEU A 114 6.53 11.95 -12.13
CA LEU A 114 7.60 11.22 -11.43
C LEU A 114 8.01 9.95 -12.20
N ILE A 115 7.04 9.16 -12.68
CA ILE A 115 7.28 7.94 -13.47
C ILE A 115 8.02 8.26 -14.77
N LYS A 116 7.64 9.33 -15.49
CA LYS A 116 8.34 9.80 -16.71
C LYS A 116 9.80 10.10 -16.41
N LYS A 117 10.08 10.90 -15.36
CA LYS A 117 11.46 11.24 -14.93
C LYS A 117 12.28 10.02 -14.51
N LEU A 118 11.66 9.07 -13.79
CA LEU A 118 12.34 7.84 -13.37
C LEU A 118 12.69 6.95 -14.58
N LYS A 119 11.80 6.91 -15.59
CA LYS A 119 12.07 6.21 -16.84
C LYS A 119 13.21 6.86 -17.63
N GLU A 120 13.22 8.19 -17.78
CA GLU A 120 14.30 8.94 -18.41
C GLU A 120 15.66 8.66 -17.77
N LYS A 121 15.69 8.57 -16.45
CA LYS A 121 16.86 8.16 -15.65
C LYS A 121 17.17 6.66 -15.72
N LYS A 122 16.42 5.86 -16.47
CA LYS A 122 16.56 4.40 -16.57
C LYS A 122 16.42 3.68 -15.22
N LYS A 123 15.63 4.21 -14.29
CA LYS A 123 15.37 3.64 -12.96
C LYS A 123 14.17 2.70 -12.95
N LEU A 124 13.33 2.75 -13.98
CA LEU A 124 12.22 1.81 -14.19
C LEU A 124 12.03 1.51 -15.68
N THR A 125 11.37 0.40 -15.96
CA THR A 125 10.97 -0.02 -17.31
C THR A 125 9.46 0.05 -17.49
N LYS A 126 8.97 -0.08 -18.73
CA LYS A 126 7.53 -0.11 -19.01
C LYS A 126 6.82 -1.38 -18.51
N ASP A 127 7.58 -2.39 -18.11
CA ASP A 127 7.03 -3.64 -17.58
C ASP A 127 6.67 -3.57 -16.10
N ILE A 128 7.00 -2.45 -15.44
CA ILE A 128 6.62 -2.25 -14.04
C ILE A 128 5.11 -2.28 -13.87
N GLN A 129 4.64 -2.96 -12.82
CA GLN A 129 3.24 -2.91 -12.41
C GLN A 129 2.94 -1.57 -11.75
N ILE A 130 1.88 -0.89 -12.20
CA ILE A 130 1.39 0.37 -11.63
C ILE A 130 -0.07 0.20 -11.25
N ILE A 131 -0.39 0.44 -9.98
CA ILE A 131 -1.75 0.47 -9.47
C ILE A 131 -2.19 1.94 -9.40
N CYS A 132 -3.23 2.30 -10.16
CA CYS A 132 -3.75 3.67 -10.21
C CYS A 132 -4.99 3.79 -9.32
N ASN A 133 -4.80 4.31 -8.12
CA ASN A 133 -5.84 4.52 -7.11
C ASN A 133 -6.36 5.96 -7.09
N GLY A 134 -7.34 6.18 -6.23
CA GLY A 134 -7.86 7.48 -5.88
C GLY A 134 -8.78 8.09 -6.94
N TYR A 135 -9.39 9.21 -6.59
CA TYR A 135 -10.24 9.95 -7.52
C TYR A 135 -9.41 10.45 -8.71
N LYS A 136 -9.83 10.09 -9.90
CA LYS A 136 -9.10 10.42 -11.12
C LYS A 136 -9.67 11.69 -11.77
N THR A 137 -8.90 12.76 -11.61
CA THR A 137 -9.10 13.99 -12.38
C THR A 137 -8.92 13.73 -13.88
N GLN A 138 -9.38 14.63 -14.74
CA GLN A 138 -9.19 14.51 -16.19
C GLN A 138 -7.71 14.36 -16.57
N SER A 139 -6.83 15.13 -15.92
CA SER A 139 -5.37 15.04 -16.18
C SER A 139 -4.80 13.69 -15.78
N TYR A 140 -5.26 13.11 -14.66
CA TYR A 140 -4.80 11.79 -14.24
C TYR A 140 -5.28 10.68 -15.18
N GLN A 141 -6.53 10.74 -15.64
CA GLN A 141 -7.06 9.81 -16.65
C GLN A 141 -6.29 9.90 -17.96
N ASN A 142 -6.03 11.12 -18.44
CA ASN A 142 -5.25 11.33 -19.65
C ASN A 142 -3.85 10.73 -19.53
N ASN A 143 -3.19 10.89 -18.36
CA ASN A 143 -1.88 10.30 -18.12
C ASN A 143 -1.91 8.78 -18.10
N ILE A 144 -2.96 8.17 -17.54
CA ILE A 144 -3.15 6.70 -17.56
C ILE A 144 -3.31 6.22 -19.02
N ILE A 145 -4.19 6.84 -19.78
CA ILE A 145 -4.44 6.53 -21.20
C ILE A 145 -3.14 6.66 -22.00
N GLU A 146 -2.46 7.81 -21.88
CA GLU A 146 -1.17 8.04 -22.53
C GLU A 146 -0.13 6.98 -22.19
N ALA A 147 -0.04 6.58 -20.92
CA ALA A 147 0.91 5.56 -20.51
C ALA A 147 0.60 4.19 -21.14
N ILE A 148 -0.67 3.78 -21.18
CA ILE A 148 -1.10 2.53 -21.84
C ILE A 148 -0.75 2.59 -23.34
N GLN A 149 -1.12 3.65 -24.03
CA GLN A 149 -0.81 3.87 -25.45
C GLN A 149 0.71 3.90 -25.73
N ASN A 150 1.49 4.39 -24.77
CA ASN A 150 2.96 4.37 -24.82
C ASN A 150 3.56 3.00 -24.47
N GLY A 151 2.74 1.95 -24.28
CA GLY A 151 3.17 0.57 -24.12
C GLY A 151 3.51 0.15 -22.67
N TYR A 152 2.97 0.84 -21.66
CA TYR A 152 2.92 0.29 -20.31
C TYR A 152 1.80 -0.76 -20.25
N LYS A 153 2.15 -2.04 -20.15
CA LYS A 153 1.19 -3.16 -20.23
C LYS A 153 0.60 -3.56 -18.88
N ASN A 154 1.25 -3.17 -17.77
CA ASN A 154 0.92 -3.63 -16.44
C ASN A 154 0.32 -2.51 -15.58
N ILE A 155 -0.56 -1.70 -16.16
CA ILE A 155 -1.35 -0.69 -15.42
C ILE A 155 -2.66 -1.33 -15.00
N ILE A 156 -2.98 -1.28 -13.71
CA ILE A 156 -4.31 -1.59 -13.19
C ILE A 156 -4.96 -0.31 -12.73
N THR A 157 -6.04 0.07 -13.39
CA THR A 157 -6.85 1.24 -13.02
C THR A 157 -7.91 0.81 -12.01
N VAL A 158 -7.76 1.24 -10.77
CA VAL A 158 -8.71 0.91 -9.70
C VAL A 158 -9.87 1.90 -9.70
N LEU A 159 -11.06 1.40 -9.99
CA LEU A 159 -12.29 2.21 -10.03
C LEU A 159 -12.70 2.61 -8.61
N ASP A 160 -12.79 3.90 -8.37
CA ASP A 160 -13.18 4.49 -7.09
C ASP A 160 -14.65 4.92 -7.04
N ASN A 161 -15.35 4.83 -8.16
CA ASN A 161 -16.79 5.12 -8.26
C ASN A 161 -17.39 4.49 -9.52
N VAL A 162 -18.71 4.39 -9.54
CA VAL A 162 -19.47 3.75 -10.63
C VAL A 162 -19.45 4.50 -11.97
N GLN A 163 -19.10 5.79 -11.97
CA GLN A 163 -19.10 6.63 -13.17
C GLN A 163 -17.74 6.67 -13.87
N GLU A 164 -16.69 6.19 -13.19
CA GLU A 164 -15.32 6.36 -13.66
C GLU A 164 -15.04 5.61 -14.97
N LEU A 165 -15.64 4.43 -15.13
CA LEU A 165 -15.38 3.55 -16.28
C LEU A 165 -15.72 4.22 -17.62
N ASP A 166 -16.74 5.05 -17.67
CA ASP A 166 -17.18 5.74 -18.90
C ASP A 166 -16.12 6.68 -19.48
N LYS A 167 -15.18 7.12 -18.66
CA LYS A 167 -14.10 8.03 -19.04
C LYS A 167 -12.99 7.36 -19.84
N TYR A 168 -12.93 6.03 -19.86
CA TYR A 168 -11.95 5.24 -20.60
C TYR A 168 -12.49 4.69 -21.93
N GLN A 169 -13.70 5.10 -22.35
CA GLN A 169 -14.27 4.69 -23.63
C GLN A 169 -13.38 5.01 -24.85
N PRO A 170 -12.65 6.15 -24.89
CA PRO A 170 -11.79 6.48 -26.02
C PRO A 170 -10.54 5.61 -26.18
N LEU A 171 -10.20 4.80 -25.17
CA LEU A 171 -9.03 3.91 -25.23
C LEU A 171 -9.37 2.68 -26.07
N ASP A 172 -8.56 2.32 -27.05
CA ASP A 172 -8.75 1.12 -27.88
C ASP A 172 -8.08 -0.14 -27.30
N GLU A 173 -7.04 0.05 -26.51
CA GLU A 173 -6.29 -1.03 -25.86
C GLU A 173 -7.08 -1.66 -24.70
N PRO A 174 -6.80 -2.94 -24.38
CA PRO A 174 -7.38 -3.56 -23.19
C PRO A 174 -7.07 -2.80 -21.90
N LEU A 175 -8.08 -2.51 -21.12
CA LEU A 175 -7.97 -1.83 -19.84
C LEU A 175 -8.04 -2.85 -18.69
N HIS A 176 -6.93 -3.01 -17.98
CA HIS A 176 -6.91 -3.79 -16.75
C HIS A 176 -7.51 -2.99 -15.59
N LEU A 177 -8.50 -3.56 -14.96
CA LEU A 177 -9.27 -2.91 -13.91
C LEU A 177 -9.04 -3.53 -12.54
N GLY A 178 -9.07 -2.67 -11.53
CA GLY A 178 -9.39 -3.01 -10.17
C GLY A 178 -10.73 -2.41 -9.78
N MET A 179 -11.41 -2.95 -8.79
CA MET A 179 -12.57 -2.33 -8.16
C MET A 179 -12.29 -2.13 -6.67
N ARG A 180 -12.41 -0.90 -6.19
CA ARG A 180 -12.29 -0.60 -4.76
C ARG A 180 -13.65 -0.73 -4.10
N ILE A 181 -13.68 -1.50 -2.99
CA ILE A 181 -14.85 -1.60 -2.12
C ILE A 181 -14.85 -0.39 -1.19
N ALA A 182 -15.97 0.33 -1.12
CA ALA A 182 -16.18 1.33 -0.10
C ALA A 182 -16.38 0.64 1.26
N ALA A 183 -15.55 1.00 2.26
CA ALA A 183 -15.79 0.58 3.63
C ALA A 183 -17.10 1.19 4.14
N GLU A 184 -17.84 0.41 4.91
CA GLU A 184 -19.06 0.91 5.56
C GLU A 184 -18.70 1.81 6.74
N GLU A 185 -19.71 2.52 7.28
CA GLU A 185 -19.58 3.56 8.30
C GLU A 185 -18.75 3.08 9.50
N GLU A 186 -17.80 3.88 9.92
CA GLU A 186 -17.18 3.68 11.23
C GLU A 186 -18.25 3.89 12.33
N PRO A 187 -18.40 2.94 13.27
CA PRO A 187 -19.41 3.04 14.33
C PRO A 187 -19.31 4.28 15.22
N LYS A 188 -18.22 5.03 15.12
CA LYS A 188 -17.91 6.22 15.93
C LYS A 188 -18.34 7.54 15.29
N TYR A 189 -18.76 7.54 14.03
CA TYR A 189 -19.12 8.76 13.30
C TYR A 189 -20.47 8.57 12.63
N GLU A 190 -21.46 9.35 13.04
CA GLU A 190 -22.85 9.27 12.52
C GLU A 190 -22.98 9.52 11.00
N PHE A 191 -21.94 9.97 10.31
CA PHE A 191 -22.00 10.38 8.89
C PHE A 191 -20.79 9.97 8.05
N TYR A 192 -19.97 9.00 8.47
CA TYR A 192 -18.78 8.63 7.71
C TYR A 192 -19.02 7.44 6.79
N THR A 193 -19.28 7.74 5.52
CA THR A 193 -19.16 6.74 4.43
C THR A 193 -17.86 6.98 3.70
N SER A 194 -17.12 5.92 3.35
CA SER A 194 -15.95 6.06 2.49
C SER A 194 -16.33 6.84 1.23
N ARG A 195 -15.62 7.94 0.96
CA ARG A 195 -15.86 8.76 -0.23
C ARG A 195 -15.39 8.08 -1.51
N LEU A 196 -14.62 7.02 -1.38
CA LEU A 196 -13.97 6.30 -2.46
C LEU A 196 -14.41 4.84 -2.44
N GLY A 197 -14.65 4.30 -3.61
CA GLY A 197 -15.03 2.92 -3.82
C GLY A 197 -16.49 2.75 -4.23
N ILE A 198 -16.80 1.53 -4.63
CA ILE A 198 -18.14 1.06 -4.97
C ILE A 198 -18.72 0.40 -3.72
N ARG A 199 -19.97 0.66 -3.39
CA ARG A 199 -20.63 0.04 -2.23
C ARG A 199 -20.59 -1.48 -2.33
N ALA A 200 -20.34 -2.15 -1.23
CA ALA A 200 -20.19 -3.60 -1.16
C ALA A 200 -21.30 -4.36 -1.90
N ASN A 201 -22.55 -3.94 -1.69
CA ASN A 201 -23.72 -4.57 -2.31
C ASN A 201 -23.84 -4.32 -3.83
N ASP A 202 -23.13 -3.33 -4.36
CA ASP A 202 -23.23 -2.94 -5.77
C ASP A 202 -22.06 -3.49 -6.61
N VAL A 203 -20.98 -4.00 -5.99
CA VAL A 203 -19.76 -4.42 -6.68
C VAL A 203 -20.02 -5.52 -7.73
N VAL A 204 -20.76 -6.57 -7.35
CA VAL A 204 -21.04 -7.73 -8.23
C VAL A 204 -21.97 -7.31 -9.36
N SER A 205 -23.05 -6.60 -9.06
CA SER A 205 -23.99 -6.11 -10.07
C SER A 205 -23.36 -5.13 -11.04
N TYR A 206 -22.47 -4.26 -10.56
CA TYR A 206 -21.69 -3.34 -11.38
C TYR A 206 -20.78 -4.09 -12.37
N TYR A 207 -20.07 -5.13 -11.88
CA TYR A 207 -19.26 -5.99 -12.76
C TYR A 207 -20.11 -6.60 -13.87
N GLN A 208 -21.24 -7.22 -13.53
CA GLN A 208 -22.12 -7.89 -14.50
C GLN A 208 -22.68 -6.92 -15.54
N GLN A 209 -23.07 -5.72 -15.12
CA GLN A 209 -23.72 -4.74 -16.00
C GLN A 209 -22.74 -3.97 -16.88
N LYS A 210 -21.55 -3.67 -16.38
CA LYS A 210 -20.62 -2.71 -17.02
C LYS A 210 -19.35 -3.33 -17.56
N ILE A 211 -18.88 -4.45 -17.00
CA ILE A 211 -17.55 -4.99 -17.30
C ILE A 211 -17.64 -6.35 -18.00
N GLN A 212 -18.45 -7.27 -17.50
CA GLN A 212 -18.45 -8.67 -17.88
C GLN A 212 -18.55 -8.93 -19.38
N ASN A 213 -19.40 -8.20 -20.08
CA ASN A 213 -19.68 -8.42 -21.51
C ASN A 213 -18.87 -7.52 -22.44
N ASN A 214 -17.92 -6.74 -21.91
CA ASN A 214 -17.07 -5.89 -22.72
C ASN A 214 -15.64 -6.45 -22.75
N PRO A 215 -15.17 -7.01 -23.89
CA PRO A 215 -13.86 -7.66 -23.96
C PRO A 215 -12.67 -6.68 -23.77
N LYS A 216 -12.92 -5.39 -23.86
CA LYS A 216 -11.94 -4.35 -23.57
C LYS A 216 -11.61 -4.27 -22.08
N TYR A 217 -12.53 -4.59 -21.20
CA TYR A 217 -12.39 -4.45 -19.77
C TYR A 217 -12.02 -5.77 -19.12
N VAL A 218 -10.85 -5.81 -18.50
CA VAL A 218 -10.31 -7.02 -17.87
C VAL A 218 -10.16 -6.79 -16.38
N LEU A 219 -11.13 -7.25 -15.59
CA LEU A 219 -11.04 -7.14 -14.13
C LEU A 219 -9.97 -8.09 -13.60
N LYS A 220 -8.96 -7.53 -12.93
CA LYS A 220 -7.79 -8.24 -12.37
C LYS A 220 -7.75 -8.22 -10.85
N MET A 221 -8.28 -7.18 -10.23
CA MET A 221 -8.03 -6.88 -8.81
C MET A 221 -9.29 -6.43 -8.09
N LEU A 222 -9.50 -6.95 -6.88
CA LEU A 222 -10.39 -6.36 -5.90
C LEU A 222 -9.54 -5.58 -4.89
N HIS A 223 -9.87 -4.32 -4.65
CA HIS A 223 -9.13 -3.45 -3.74
C HIS A 223 -9.93 -3.20 -2.47
N PHE A 224 -9.32 -3.50 -1.34
CA PHE A 224 -9.84 -3.30 0.00
C PHE A 224 -8.95 -2.32 0.75
N PHE A 225 -9.52 -1.34 1.42
CA PHE A 225 -8.77 -0.37 2.21
C PHE A 225 -9.64 0.24 3.30
N ILE A 226 -9.09 0.35 4.50
CA ILE A 226 -9.68 1.04 5.65
C ILE A 226 -8.78 2.19 6.04
N ASP A 227 -9.32 3.41 6.08
CA ASP A 227 -8.54 4.64 6.36
C ASP A 227 -7.92 4.64 7.74
N THR A 228 -8.60 4.08 8.75
CA THR A 228 -8.09 3.94 10.12
C THR A 228 -6.98 2.93 10.25
N GLY A 229 -6.77 2.13 9.20
CA GLY A 229 -5.82 1.03 9.19
C GLY A 229 -6.20 -0.08 10.17
N ILE A 230 -5.23 -0.89 10.56
CA ILE A 230 -5.41 -2.04 11.47
C ILE A 230 -5.33 -1.58 12.94
N LYS A 231 -6.00 -0.51 13.31
CA LYS A 231 -6.04 -0.02 14.70
C LYS A 231 -7.17 -0.63 15.50
N ASP A 232 -8.34 -0.74 14.88
CA ASP A 232 -9.48 -1.48 15.41
C ASP A 232 -9.54 -2.84 14.73
N VAL A 233 -9.05 -3.84 15.44
CA VAL A 233 -8.91 -5.21 14.90
C VAL A 233 -10.28 -5.82 14.57
N ASN A 234 -11.31 -5.57 15.40
CA ASN A 234 -12.65 -6.11 15.17
C ASN A 234 -13.31 -5.52 13.93
N TYR A 235 -13.20 -4.20 13.78
CA TYR A 235 -13.70 -3.51 12.60
C TYR A 235 -12.96 -3.96 11.33
N TYR A 236 -11.62 -4.05 11.41
CA TYR A 236 -10.80 -4.54 10.30
C TYR A 236 -11.27 -5.92 9.82
N TRP A 237 -11.43 -6.88 10.73
CA TRP A 237 -11.85 -8.23 10.36
C TRP A 237 -13.27 -8.29 9.80
N THR A 238 -14.19 -7.48 10.33
CA THR A 238 -15.56 -7.40 9.82
C THR A 238 -15.58 -6.95 8.37
N GLU A 239 -14.89 -5.86 8.05
CA GLU A 239 -14.82 -5.33 6.69
C GLU A 239 -14.01 -6.25 5.77
N PHE A 240 -12.94 -6.86 6.28
CA PHE A 240 -12.15 -7.80 5.51
C PHE A 240 -12.95 -9.05 5.10
N HIS A 241 -13.74 -9.61 5.99
CA HIS A 241 -14.63 -10.72 5.66
C HIS A 241 -15.67 -10.36 4.60
N LYS A 242 -16.23 -9.15 4.64
CA LYS A 242 -17.11 -8.66 3.57
C LYS A 242 -16.38 -8.63 2.24
N ALA A 243 -15.17 -8.09 2.23
CA ALA A 243 -14.35 -8.04 1.01
C ALA A 243 -14.03 -9.45 0.47
N LEU A 244 -13.72 -10.43 1.32
CA LEU A 244 -13.47 -11.80 0.92
C LEU A 244 -14.72 -12.47 0.33
N LYS A 245 -15.90 -12.24 0.91
CA LYS A 245 -17.16 -12.74 0.33
C LYS A 245 -17.40 -12.19 -1.06
N ILE A 246 -17.18 -10.88 -1.26
CA ILE A 246 -17.29 -10.26 -2.59
C ILE A 246 -16.25 -10.84 -3.56
N TYR A 247 -15.01 -11.07 -3.10
CA TYR A 247 -13.97 -11.67 -3.93
C TYR A 247 -14.39 -13.02 -4.47
N VAL A 248 -14.84 -13.93 -3.61
CA VAL A 248 -15.21 -15.29 -4.04
C VAL A 248 -16.46 -15.31 -4.93
N GLU A 249 -17.42 -14.41 -4.67
CA GLU A 249 -18.59 -14.25 -5.53
C GLU A 249 -18.21 -13.77 -6.94
N LEU A 250 -17.37 -12.72 -7.01
CA LEU A 250 -16.83 -12.22 -8.27
C LEU A 250 -15.98 -13.27 -9.00
N LYS A 251 -15.10 -13.98 -8.27
CA LYS A 251 -14.19 -14.97 -8.87
C LYS A 251 -14.95 -16.08 -9.59
N ARG A 252 -16.13 -16.48 -9.10
CA ARG A 252 -16.98 -17.49 -9.74
C ARG A 252 -17.50 -17.08 -11.12
N ILE A 253 -17.66 -15.77 -11.35
CA ILE A 253 -18.20 -15.21 -12.60
C ILE A 253 -17.17 -14.43 -13.41
N CYS A 254 -15.98 -14.19 -12.86
CA CYS A 254 -14.89 -13.43 -13.45
C CYS A 254 -13.58 -14.23 -13.40
N PRO A 255 -13.29 -15.08 -14.40
CA PRO A 255 -12.06 -15.89 -14.40
C PRO A 255 -10.77 -15.05 -14.38
N THR A 256 -10.80 -13.83 -14.90
CA THR A 256 -9.65 -12.92 -14.97
C THR A 256 -9.30 -12.26 -13.65
N LEU A 257 -10.21 -12.26 -12.66
CA LEU A 257 -9.96 -11.77 -11.32
C LEU A 257 -9.00 -12.72 -10.58
N ASN A 258 -7.80 -12.26 -10.29
CA ASN A 258 -6.75 -13.09 -9.69
C ASN A 258 -5.99 -12.40 -8.56
N SER A 259 -6.41 -11.22 -8.14
CA SER A 259 -5.67 -10.42 -7.17
C SER A 259 -6.60 -9.76 -6.15
N ILE A 260 -6.13 -9.71 -4.91
CA ILE A 260 -6.71 -8.87 -3.86
C ILE A 260 -5.64 -7.88 -3.37
N ASN A 261 -6.00 -6.61 -3.30
CA ASN A 261 -5.16 -5.56 -2.75
C ASN A 261 -5.70 -5.15 -1.39
N LEU A 262 -4.88 -5.31 -0.37
CA LEU A 262 -5.24 -5.05 1.02
C LEU A 262 -5.04 -3.57 1.41
N GLY A 263 -4.58 -2.75 0.47
CA GLY A 263 -4.24 -1.36 0.72
C GLY A 263 -3.08 -1.17 1.69
N GLY A 264 -3.12 -0.05 2.40
CA GLY A 264 -2.14 0.33 3.41
C GLY A 264 -2.63 0.08 4.85
N GLY A 265 -2.16 0.90 5.78
CA GLY A 265 -2.64 0.90 7.17
C GLY A 265 -1.91 -0.04 8.11
N MET A 266 -0.80 -0.66 7.69
CA MET A 266 0.06 -1.43 8.60
C MET A 266 0.59 -0.52 9.70
N PRO A 267 0.37 -0.84 10.99
CA PRO A 267 0.83 -0.04 12.10
C PRO A 267 2.35 0.14 12.12
N ILE A 268 2.80 1.29 12.60
CA ILE A 268 4.23 1.59 12.80
C ILE A 268 4.50 1.91 14.25
N LYS A 269 5.71 1.60 14.70
CA LYS A 269 6.14 1.86 16.05
C LYS A 269 6.35 3.38 16.25
N GLN A 270 5.50 3.99 17.06
CA GLN A 270 5.56 5.43 17.39
C GLN A 270 5.83 5.68 18.89
N SER A 271 5.83 4.62 19.71
CA SER A 271 6.09 4.70 21.14
C SER A 271 6.72 3.42 21.67
N LEU A 272 7.26 3.46 22.89
CA LEU A 272 7.82 2.28 23.56
C LEU A 272 6.71 1.26 23.92
N ALA A 273 5.51 1.76 24.19
CA ALA A 273 4.37 0.92 24.51
C ALA A 273 3.73 0.26 23.26
N PHE A 274 4.30 0.50 22.06
CA PHE A 274 3.79 -0.11 20.85
C PHE A 274 4.06 -1.61 20.85
N ASP A 275 2.97 -2.37 20.88
CA ASP A 275 2.96 -3.82 20.78
C ASP A 275 2.03 -4.24 19.65
N PHE A 276 2.60 -4.71 18.54
CA PHE A 276 1.86 -5.22 17.40
C PHE A 276 2.58 -6.41 16.79
N ASP A 277 1.91 -7.55 16.82
CA ASP A 277 2.41 -8.80 16.26
C ASP A 277 2.13 -8.86 14.75
N TYR A 278 3.12 -8.43 13.97
CA TYR A 278 3.04 -8.45 12.50
C TYR A 278 2.93 -9.87 11.95
N GLU A 279 3.61 -10.83 12.57
CA GLU A 279 3.64 -12.21 12.10
C GLU A 279 2.27 -12.85 12.27
N TYR A 280 1.69 -12.74 13.47
CA TYR A 280 0.34 -13.20 13.74
C TYR A 280 -0.68 -12.56 12.79
N MET A 281 -0.67 -11.24 12.66
CA MET A 281 -1.64 -10.53 11.82
C MET A 281 -1.57 -10.93 10.35
N ILE A 282 -0.36 -11.05 9.80
CA ILE A 282 -0.15 -11.46 8.41
C ILE A 282 -0.55 -12.93 8.22
N ASN A 283 -0.22 -13.79 9.17
CA ASN A 283 -0.63 -15.20 9.11
C ASN A 283 -2.15 -15.34 9.11
N GLU A 284 -2.85 -14.58 9.97
CA GLU A 284 -4.31 -14.56 10.00
C GLU A 284 -4.92 -14.07 8.69
N ILE A 285 -4.37 -12.99 8.09
CA ILE A 285 -4.83 -12.49 6.79
C ILE A 285 -4.75 -13.60 5.72
N VAL A 286 -3.59 -14.25 5.59
CA VAL A 286 -3.38 -15.31 4.59
C VAL A 286 -4.28 -16.52 4.86
N THR A 287 -4.41 -16.91 6.13
CA THR A 287 -5.26 -18.02 6.58
C THR A 287 -6.73 -17.78 6.20
N GLN A 288 -7.25 -16.59 6.47
CA GLN A 288 -8.64 -16.27 6.18
C GLN A 288 -8.92 -16.23 4.68
N ILE A 289 -8.01 -15.67 3.87
CA ILE A 289 -8.17 -15.71 2.40
C ILE A 289 -8.21 -17.16 1.93
N LYS A 290 -7.27 -17.99 2.37
CA LYS A 290 -7.21 -19.41 2.00
C LYS A 290 -8.49 -20.13 2.37
N ASN A 291 -8.96 -20.01 3.62
CA ASN A 291 -10.14 -20.70 4.11
C ASN A 291 -11.38 -20.34 3.29
N VAL A 292 -11.64 -19.05 3.09
CA VAL A 292 -12.80 -18.58 2.33
C VAL A 292 -12.76 -19.06 0.87
N CYS A 293 -11.58 -19.06 0.23
CA CYS A 293 -11.42 -19.58 -1.13
C CYS A 293 -11.64 -21.10 -1.18
N SER A 294 -11.10 -21.83 -0.20
CA SER A 294 -11.23 -23.30 -0.12
C SER A 294 -12.66 -23.76 0.13
N GLU A 295 -13.40 -23.07 1.01
CA GLU A 295 -14.81 -23.37 1.32
C GLU A 295 -15.72 -23.36 0.07
N VAL A 296 -15.41 -22.49 -0.90
CA VAL A 296 -16.20 -22.34 -2.12
C VAL A 296 -15.51 -22.85 -3.38
N ASN A 297 -14.35 -23.48 -3.22
CA ASN A 297 -13.54 -24.06 -4.29
C ASN A 297 -13.22 -23.06 -5.42
N VAL A 298 -12.68 -21.91 -5.05
CA VAL A 298 -12.13 -20.91 -5.99
C VAL A 298 -10.63 -20.75 -5.79
N GLU A 299 -9.95 -20.29 -6.84
CA GLU A 299 -8.51 -20.03 -6.78
C GLU A 299 -8.16 -18.91 -5.77
N GLU A 300 -7.10 -19.14 -5.01
CA GLU A 300 -6.54 -18.17 -4.09
C GLU A 300 -5.91 -16.99 -4.85
N PRO A 301 -6.21 -15.72 -4.49
CA PRO A 301 -5.69 -14.57 -5.20
C PRO A 301 -4.22 -14.31 -4.92
N HIS A 302 -3.55 -13.60 -5.81
CA HIS A 302 -2.33 -12.90 -5.47
C HIS A 302 -2.66 -11.78 -4.48
N ILE A 303 -1.79 -11.58 -3.49
CA ILE A 303 -1.96 -10.58 -2.43
C ILE A 303 -1.09 -9.37 -2.74
N TYR A 304 -1.69 -8.19 -2.77
CA TYR A 304 -1.01 -6.91 -2.92
C TYR A 304 -1.14 -6.08 -1.64
N THR A 305 -0.11 -5.32 -1.31
CA THR A 305 -0.17 -4.34 -0.21
C THR A 305 0.44 -3.01 -0.61
N GLU A 306 -0.01 -1.93 0.05
CA GLU A 306 0.36 -0.55 -0.21
C GLU A 306 0.84 0.13 1.09
N PHE A 307 1.86 -0.43 1.73
CA PHE A 307 2.30 -0.01 3.06
C PHE A 307 3.16 1.27 3.02
N GLY A 308 2.53 2.42 2.82
CA GLY A 308 3.21 3.72 2.70
C GLY A 308 3.94 4.16 3.97
N SER A 309 3.22 4.44 5.05
CA SER A 309 3.81 4.86 6.33
C SER A 309 4.76 3.81 6.90
N TYR A 310 4.47 2.52 6.74
CA TYR A 310 5.36 1.44 7.15
C TYR A 310 6.71 1.49 6.44
N THR A 311 6.75 2.02 5.20
CA THR A 311 7.97 2.11 4.39
C THR A 311 8.82 3.33 4.77
N VAL A 312 8.19 4.49 5.01
CA VAL A 312 8.88 5.80 5.11
C VAL A 312 8.55 6.59 6.38
N GLY A 313 7.69 6.07 7.25
CA GLY A 313 7.29 6.70 8.51
C GLY A 313 8.24 6.47 9.67
#